data_deaa03abe1cf0efb4928b4edc87dd008
#
_entry.id   deaa03abe1cf0efb4928b4edc87dd008
#
_cell.length_a   1.000
_cell.length_b   1.000
_cell.length_c   1.000
_cell.angle_alpha   90.00
_cell.angle_beta   90.00
_cell.angle_gamma   90.00
#
_symmetry.space_group_name_H-M   'P 1'
#
loop_
_entity.id
_entity.type
_entity.pdbx_description
1 polymer ?
#
loop_
_entity_poly.entity_id
_entity_poly.type
_entity_poly.pdbx_seq_one_letter_code
_entity_poly.pdbx_strand_id
1 'polypeptide(L)'
;MELIEEEKQLVAKKAKEKRMSFVLLGIAIVCEVTGAISMKASVGFTVPLFTGITIGGYLICFALLVKILQNLPLGLVYGIWGGIGSAVTMLVGVLVWGDPFTAFTGIGLVLVVGGVYLLNKGTDELEAAKAQQR
;
A
#
# COMPACT_ATOMS: atom_id res chain seq x y z
N MET A 1 -23.23 -32.97 1.87
CA MET A 1 -22.72 -32.39 3.13
C MET A 1 -21.23 -32.08 3.08
N GLU A 2 -20.42 -33.01 2.60
CA GLU A 2 -18.95 -32.78 2.44
C GLU A 2 -18.62 -31.61 1.50
N LEU A 3 -19.30 -31.49 0.37
CA LEU A 3 -19.11 -30.38 -0.60
C LEU A 3 -19.40 -28.99 0.02
N ILE A 4 -20.39 -28.91 0.91
CA ILE A 4 -20.73 -27.65 1.60
C ILE A 4 -19.64 -27.27 2.61
N GLU A 5 -19.06 -28.25 3.30
CA GLU A 5 -17.94 -28.02 4.23
C GLU A 5 -16.67 -27.62 3.48
N GLU A 6 -16.37 -28.25 2.36
CA GLU A 6 -15.23 -27.87 1.51
C GLU A 6 -15.40 -26.44 0.96
N GLU A 7 -16.58 -26.07 0.52
CA GLU A 7 -16.88 -24.71 0.05
C GLU A 7 -16.71 -23.67 1.17
N LYS A 8 -17.20 -23.95 2.37
CA LYS A 8 -17.02 -23.09 3.53
C LYS A 8 -15.55 -22.91 3.90
N GLN A 9 -14.79 -24.00 3.89
CA GLN A 9 -13.35 -23.96 4.18
C GLN A 9 -12.58 -23.15 3.13
N LEU A 10 -12.95 -23.30 1.85
CA LEU A 10 -12.34 -22.54 0.75
C LEU A 10 -12.62 -21.04 0.85
N VAL A 11 -13.86 -20.68 1.18
CA VAL A 11 -14.26 -19.28 1.38
C VAL A 11 -13.52 -18.67 2.59
N ALA A 12 -13.45 -19.42 3.70
CA ALA A 12 -12.71 -18.97 4.88
C ALA A 12 -11.22 -18.81 4.60
N LYS A 13 -10.61 -19.72 3.85
CA LYS A 13 -9.21 -19.65 3.43
C LYS A 13 -8.94 -18.39 2.58
N LYS A 14 -9.77 -18.14 1.56
CA LYS A 14 -9.66 -16.96 0.70
C LYS A 14 -9.81 -15.66 1.49
N ALA A 15 -10.76 -15.59 2.41
CA ALA A 15 -10.94 -14.42 3.29
C ALA A 15 -9.72 -14.18 4.16
N LYS A 16 -9.10 -15.23 4.71
CA LYS A 16 -7.87 -15.16 5.50
C LYS A 16 -6.68 -14.68 4.65
N GLU A 17 -6.52 -15.19 3.44
CA GLU A 17 -5.47 -14.78 2.51
C GLU A 17 -5.61 -13.30 2.10
N LYS A 18 -6.83 -12.85 1.81
CA LYS A 18 -7.13 -11.45 1.51
C LYS A 18 -6.79 -10.53 2.70
N ARG A 19 -7.20 -10.91 3.92
CA ARG A 19 -6.90 -10.16 5.14
C ARG A 19 -5.39 -10.08 5.39
N MET A 20 -4.67 -11.19 5.22
CA MET A 20 -3.21 -11.22 5.35
C MET A 20 -2.54 -10.32 4.32
N SER A 21 -3.04 -10.28 3.09
CA SER A 21 -2.51 -9.40 2.03
C SER A 21 -2.66 -7.92 2.38
N PHE A 22 -3.75 -7.50 3.03
CA PHE A 22 -3.89 -6.12 3.53
C PHE A 22 -2.90 -5.81 4.66
N VAL A 23 -2.63 -6.75 5.54
CA VAL A 23 -1.59 -6.60 6.59
C VAL A 23 -0.21 -6.45 5.94
N LEU A 24 0.12 -7.30 4.96
CA LEU A 24 1.36 -7.21 4.21
C LEU A 24 1.48 -5.89 3.44
N LEU A 25 0.38 -5.37 2.92
CA LEU A 25 0.34 -4.07 2.25
C LEU A 25 0.69 -2.93 3.22
N GLY A 26 0.17 -2.97 4.44
CA GLY A 26 0.56 -2.03 5.51
C GLY A 26 2.06 -2.09 5.81
N ILE A 27 2.63 -3.28 5.90
CA ILE A 27 4.08 -3.48 6.11
C ILE A 27 4.87 -2.96 4.91
N ALA A 28 4.41 -3.21 3.69
CA ALA A 28 5.04 -2.70 2.47
C ALA A 28 5.08 -1.17 2.44
N ILE A 29 4.00 -0.50 2.85
CA ILE A 29 3.94 0.96 2.97
C ILE A 29 4.94 1.47 4.00
N VAL A 30 5.06 0.81 5.16
CA VAL A 30 6.07 1.19 6.18
C VAL A 30 7.49 1.03 5.64
N CYS A 31 7.78 -0.05 4.91
CA CYS A 31 9.09 -0.26 4.29
C CYS A 31 9.40 0.81 3.22
N GLU A 32 8.39 1.17 2.41
CA GLU A 32 8.53 2.23 1.41
C GLU A 32 8.82 3.59 2.05
N VAL A 33 8.01 3.99 3.02
CA VAL A 33 8.18 5.27 3.73
C VAL A 33 9.54 5.33 4.40
N THR A 34 9.97 4.25 5.06
CA THR A 34 11.31 4.15 5.66
C THR A 34 12.40 4.29 4.59
N GLY A 35 12.24 3.62 3.45
CA GLY A 35 13.15 3.72 2.31
C GLY A 35 13.24 5.14 1.76
N ALA A 36 12.10 5.80 1.56
CA ALA A 36 12.01 7.17 1.04
C ALA A 36 12.64 8.21 1.99
N ILE A 37 12.37 8.09 3.28
CA ILE A 37 12.98 8.94 4.32
C ILE A 37 14.49 8.74 4.36
N SER A 38 14.96 7.49 4.34
CA SER A 38 16.38 7.16 4.33
C SER A 38 17.07 7.64 3.05
N MET A 39 16.37 7.59 1.91
CA MET A 39 16.89 8.15 0.65
C MET A 39 17.19 9.65 0.80
N LYS A 40 16.28 10.43 1.37
CA LYS A 40 16.51 11.86 1.64
C LYS A 40 17.67 12.06 2.61
N ALA A 41 17.74 11.26 3.68
CA ALA A 41 18.81 11.30 4.67
C ALA A 41 20.17 10.81 4.13
N SER A 42 20.21 10.05 3.04
CA SER A 42 21.44 9.54 2.44
C SER A 42 22.28 10.59 1.73
N VAL A 43 21.76 11.80 1.53
CA VAL A 43 22.42 12.91 0.83
C VAL A 43 22.99 12.46 -0.52
N GLY A 44 22.09 12.03 -1.42
CA GLY A 44 22.49 11.55 -2.74
C GLY A 44 23.29 10.23 -2.71
N PHE A 45 22.95 9.33 -1.76
CA PHE A 45 23.58 8.02 -1.57
C PHE A 45 25.05 8.08 -1.12
N THR A 46 25.47 9.19 -0.51
CA THR A 46 26.84 9.34 0.02
C THR A 46 26.98 8.79 1.44
N VAL A 47 25.90 8.65 2.19
CA VAL A 47 25.91 8.06 3.54
C VAL A 47 25.55 6.57 3.47
N PRO A 48 26.54 5.65 3.70
CA PRO A 48 26.35 4.22 3.45
C PRO A 48 25.23 3.59 4.27
N LEU A 49 25.06 4.01 5.53
CA LEU A 49 23.99 3.47 6.40
C LEU A 49 22.59 3.74 5.82
N PHE A 50 22.29 5.00 5.49
CA PHE A 50 20.98 5.37 4.95
C PHE A 50 20.79 4.85 3.53
N THR A 51 21.86 4.75 2.74
CA THR A 51 21.81 4.09 1.43
C THR A 51 21.42 2.63 1.55
N GLY A 52 22.01 1.90 2.50
CA GLY A 52 21.67 0.50 2.78
C GLY A 52 20.23 0.31 3.23
N ILE A 53 19.72 1.17 4.11
CA ILE A 53 18.32 1.15 4.56
C ILE A 53 17.37 1.44 3.40
N THR A 54 17.69 2.38 2.53
CA THR A 54 16.90 2.69 1.32
C THR A 54 16.78 1.48 0.42
N ILE A 55 17.90 0.87 0.05
CA ILE A 55 17.93 -0.29 -0.85
C ILE A 55 17.18 -1.46 -0.21
N GLY A 56 17.46 -1.78 1.04
CA GLY A 56 16.81 -2.87 1.77
C GLY A 56 15.31 -2.64 1.92
N GLY A 57 14.88 -1.44 2.26
CA GLY A 57 13.47 -1.07 2.40
C GLY A 57 12.69 -1.24 1.09
N TYR A 58 13.23 -0.77 -0.02
CA TYR A 58 12.59 -0.96 -1.33
C TYR A 58 12.59 -2.42 -1.80
N LEU A 59 13.68 -3.16 -1.60
CA LEU A 59 13.71 -4.59 -1.95
C LEU A 59 12.64 -5.38 -1.19
N ILE A 60 12.51 -5.16 0.11
CA ILE A 60 11.48 -5.80 0.93
C ILE A 60 10.09 -5.36 0.47
N CYS A 61 9.88 -4.07 0.24
CA CYS A 61 8.62 -3.51 -0.23
C CYS A 61 8.17 -4.20 -1.53
N PHE A 62 9.02 -4.26 -2.54
CA PHE A 62 8.69 -4.88 -3.83
C PHE A 62 8.47 -6.39 -3.71
N ALA A 63 9.24 -7.10 -2.90
CA ALA A 63 9.02 -8.52 -2.63
C ALA A 63 7.64 -8.77 -1.99
N LEU A 64 7.23 -7.92 -1.04
CA LEU A 64 5.90 -7.97 -0.44
C LEU A 64 4.80 -7.66 -1.45
N LEU A 65 4.98 -6.66 -2.32
CA LEU A 65 4.02 -6.31 -3.36
C LEU A 65 3.77 -7.47 -4.33
N VAL A 66 4.81 -8.18 -4.75
CA VAL A 66 4.66 -9.38 -5.60
C VAL A 66 3.76 -10.43 -4.93
N LYS A 67 3.93 -10.65 -3.63
CA LYS A 67 3.10 -11.59 -2.87
C LYS A 67 1.66 -11.09 -2.69
N ILE A 68 1.48 -9.81 -2.42
CA ILE A 68 0.16 -9.18 -2.23
C ILE A 68 -0.67 -9.24 -3.52
N LEU A 69 -0.04 -9.02 -4.68
CA LEU A 69 -0.69 -9.03 -5.98
C LEU A 69 -1.22 -10.41 -6.41
N GLN A 70 -0.81 -11.48 -5.73
CA GLN A 70 -1.40 -12.80 -5.94
C GLN A 70 -2.83 -12.90 -5.41
N ASN A 71 -3.21 -12.07 -4.45
CA ASN A 71 -4.50 -12.13 -3.76
C ASN A 71 -5.36 -10.87 -3.93
N LEU A 72 -4.78 -9.75 -4.29
CA LEU A 72 -5.47 -8.47 -4.45
C LEU A 72 -5.29 -7.91 -5.87
N PRO A 73 -6.29 -7.17 -6.39
CA PRO A 73 -6.20 -6.57 -7.72
C PRO A 73 -5.15 -5.47 -7.78
N LEU A 74 -4.46 -5.40 -8.91
CA LEU A 74 -3.36 -4.49 -9.18
C LEU A 74 -3.72 -3.02 -8.90
N GLY A 75 -4.86 -2.56 -9.41
CA GLY A 75 -5.29 -1.17 -9.27
C GLY A 75 -5.51 -0.78 -7.81
N LEU A 76 -6.13 -1.66 -7.01
CA LEU A 76 -6.34 -1.44 -5.58
C LEU A 76 -5.01 -1.36 -4.83
N VAL A 77 -4.11 -2.31 -5.06
CA VAL A 77 -2.80 -2.37 -4.39
C VAL A 77 -1.98 -1.13 -4.70
N TYR A 78 -1.82 -0.78 -5.97
CA TYR A 78 -1.06 0.41 -6.36
C TYR A 78 -1.70 1.72 -5.93
N GLY A 79 -3.04 1.80 -5.93
CA GLY A 79 -3.76 2.98 -5.45
C GLY A 79 -3.55 3.21 -3.95
N ILE A 80 -3.71 2.19 -3.13
CA ILE A 80 -3.51 2.27 -1.68
C ILE A 80 -2.02 2.51 -1.35
N TRP A 81 -1.14 1.69 -1.90
CA TRP A 81 0.30 1.79 -1.66
C TRP A 81 0.86 3.15 -2.11
N GLY A 82 0.65 3.52 -3.35
CA GLY A 82 1.14 4.78 -3.90
C GLY A 82 0.48 6.00 -3.25
N GLY A 83 -0.83 5.95 -3.01
CA GLY A 83 -1.57 7.05 -2.39
C GLY A 83 -1.19 7.27 -0.93
N ILE A 84 -1.29 6.25 -0.10
CA ILE A 84 -0.97 6.35 1.33
C ILE A 84 0.53 6.54 1.54
N GLY A 85 1.37 5.79 0.82
CA GLY A 85 2.83 5.91 0.91
C GLY A 85 3.29 7.33 0.60
N SER A 86 2.82 7.91 -0.50
CA SER A 86 3.16 9.30 -0.88
C SER A 86 2.64 10.32 0.11
N ALA A 87 1.41 10.16 0.61
CA ALA A 87 0.83 11.06 1.60
C ALA A 87 1.63 11.06 2.91
N VAL A 88 1.98 9.88 3.43
CA VAL A 88 2.78 9.75 4.65
C VAL A 88 4.20 10.30 4.45
N THR A 89 4.85 9.97 3.34
CA THR A 89 6.20 10.48 3.03
C THR A 89 6.21 12.00 2.96
N MET A 90 5.20 12.60 2.33
CA MET A 90 5.06 14.05 2.27
C MET A 90 4.86 14.66 3.66
N LEU A 91 3.99 14.10 4.50
CA LEU A 91 3.78 14.59 5.85
C LEU A 91 5.05 14.51 6.70
N VAL A 92 5.81 13.43 6.58
CA VAL A 92 7.11 13.30 7.25
C VAL A 92 8.09 14.35 6.73
N GLY A 93 8.11 14.61 5.42
CA GLY A 93 8.93 15.69 4.82
C GLY A 93 8.65 17.05 5.44
N VAL A 94 7.38 17.39 5.60
CA VAL A 94 6.97 18.65 6.25
C VAL A 94 7.38 18.69 7.73
N LEU A 95 7.15 17.61 8.47
CA LEU A 95 7.38 17.58 9.92
C LEU A 95 8.88 17.49 10.31
N VAL A 96 9.66 16.72 9.56
CA VAL A 96 11.07 16.44 9.91
C VAL A 96 12.03 17.41 9.22
N TRP A 97 11.78 17.73 7.95
CA TRP A 97 12.67 18.59 7.17
C TRP A 97 12.14 20.02 6.97
N GLY A 98 10.91 20.28 7.43
CA GLY A 98 10.31 21.61 7.27
C GLY A 98 9.97 21.93 5.80
N ASP A 99 9.69 20.91 4.98
CA ASP A 99 9.28 21.12 3.60
C ASP A 99 8.02 22.00 3.55
N PRO A 100 7.89 22.92 2.57
CA PRO A 100 6.79 23.88 2.55
C PRO A 100 5.45 23.18 2.32
N PHE A 101 4.51 23.37 3.23
CA PHE A 101 3.13 22.92 3.07
C PHE A 101 2.30 24.04 2.43
N THR A 102 2.07 23.94 1.14
CA THR A 102 1.30 24.91 0.38
C THR A 102 -0.16 24.49 0.23
N ALA A 103 -1.02 25.43 -0.19
CA ALA A 103 -2.42 25.11 -0.53
C ALA A 103 -2.52 24.02 -1.60
N PHE A 104 -1.62 24.02 -2.59
CA PHE A 104 -1.55 22.95 -3.61
C PHE A 104 -1.19 21.60 -3.02
N THR A 105 -0.30 21.55 -2.04
CA THR A 105 0.05 20.32 -1.31
C THR A 105 -1.15 19.78 -0.55
N GLY A 106 -1.91 20.65 0.12
CA GLY A 106 -3.15 20.28 0.82
C GLY A 106 -4.23 19.74 -0.12
N ILE A 107 -4.45 20.41 -1.25
CA ILE A 107 -5.41 19.96 -2.27
C ILE A 107 -4.97 18.60 -2.84
N GLY A 108 -3.69 18.42 -3.17
CA GLY A 108 -3.15 17.16 -3.65
C GLY A 108 -3.36 16.01 -2.66
N LEU A 109 -3.13 16.26 -1.37
CA LEU A 109 -3.36 15.27 -0.31
C LEU A 109 -4.84 14.85 -0.22
N VAL A 110 -5.76 15.80 -0.27
CA VAL A 110 -7.22 15.53 -0.26
C VAL A 110 -7.61 14.71 -1.48
N LEU A 111 -7.08 15.04 -2.67
CA LEU A 111 -7.34 14.28 -3.90
C LEU A 111 -6.80 12.85 -3.82
N VAL A 112 -5.62 12.65 -3.26
CA VAL A 112 -5.03 11.31 -3.06
C VAL A 112 -5.87 10.48 -2.11
N VAL A 113 -6.21 11.00 -0.94
CA VAL A 113 -7.04 10.29 0.05
C VAL A 113 -8.43 10.00 -0.50
N GLY A 114 -9.06 10.96 -1.16
CA GLY A 114 -10.36 10.79 -1.82
C GLY A 114 -10.30 9.75 -2.94
N GLY A 115 -9.24 9.76 -3.75
CA GLY A 115 -9.01 8.78 -4.81
C GLY A 115 -8.83 7.36 -4.28
N VAL A 116 -8.06 7.17 -3.21
CA VAL A 116 -7.91 5.86 -2.54
C VAL A 116 -9.25 5.36 -1.99
N TYR A 117 -10.03 6.24 -1.37
CA TYR A 117 -11.36 5.89 -0.88
C TYR A 117 -12.29 5.43 -2.01
N LEU A 118 -12.37 6.20 -3.10
CA LEU A 118 -13.19 5.86 -4.26
C LEU A 118 -12.74 4.56 -4.93
N LEU A 119 -11.45 4.34 -5.03
CA LEU A 119 -10.87 3.11 -5.59
C LEU A 119 -11.24 1.88 -4.75
N ASN A 120 -11.14 1.99 -3.43
CA ASN A 120 -11.50 0.90 -2.53
C ASN A 120 -13.00 0.57 -2.64
N LYS A 121 -13.85 1.60 -2.61
CA LYS A 121 -15.31 1.45 -2.77
C LYS A 121 -15.67 0.84 -4.12
N GLY A 122 -15.09 1.33 -5.22
CA GLY A 122 -15.33 0.79 -6.56
C GLY A 122 -14.89 -0.67 -6.71
N THR A 123 -13.80 -1.06 -6.05
CA THR A 123 -13.34 -2.46 -6.03
C THR A 123 -14.33 -3.36 -5.29
N ASP A 124 -14.84 -2.93 -4.14
CA ASP A 124 -15.83 -3.68 -3.37
C ASP A 124 -17.14 -3.85 -4.15
N GLU A 125 -17.61 -2.80 -4.82
CA GLU A 125 -18.80 -2.86 -5.67
C GLU A 125 -18.63 -3.81 -6.86
N LEU A 126 -17.45 -3.81 -7.48
CA LEU A 126 -17.14 -4.70 -8.59
C LEU A 126 -17.07 -6.17 -8.16
N GLU A 127 -16.48 -6.45 -6.99
CA GLU A 127 -16.44 -7.80 -6.41
C GLU A 127 -17.86 -8.29 -6.07
N ALA A 128 -18.69 -7.43 -5.49
CA ALA A 128 -20.09 -7.74 -5.18
C ALA A 128 -20.91 -8.04 -6.46
N ALA A 129 -20.74 -7.26 -7.51
CA ALA A 129 -21.40 -7.49 -8.80
C ALA A 129 -20.97 -8.80 -9.45
N LYS A 130 -19.68 -9.16 -9.39
CA LYS A 130 -19.17 -10.45 -9.88
C LYS A 130 -19.71 -11.64 -9.10
N ALA A 131 -19.90 -11.50 -7.79
CA ALA A 131 -20.47 -12.55 -6.94
C ALA A 131 -21.94 -12.83 -7.28
N GLN A 132 -22.71 -11.82 -7.71
CA GLN A 132 -24.10 -11.98 -8.11
C GLN A 132 -24.28 -12.65 -9.49
N GLN A 133 -23.25 -12.64 -10.33
CA GLN A 133 -23.27 -13.26 -11.67
C GLN A 133 -22.85 -14.74 -11.67
N ARG A 134 -22.42 -15.27 -10.54
CA ARG A 134 -22.05 -16.68 -10.35
C ARG A 134 -23.16 -17.46 -9.70
#